data_a14a7dce8ef120136428edf6c25510e2
#
_entry.id   a14a7dce8ef120136428edf6c25510e2
#
_cell.length_a   1.000
_cell.length_b   1.000
_cell.length_c   1.000
_cell.angle_alpha   90.00
_cell.angle_beta   90.00
_cell.angle_gamma   90.00
#
_symmetry.space_group_name_H-M   'P 1'
#
loop_
_entity.id
_entity.type
_entity.pdbx_description
1 polymer ?
#
loop_
_entity_poly.entity_id
_entity_poly.type
_entity_poly.pdbx_seq_one_letter_code
_entity_poly.pdbx_strand_id
1 'polypeptide(L)'
;MPIRIAGRAALAMILLALAARPALAADSADAAARGAYLFAAAGCAGCHTDIVGKGAPLAGGRALKTPFGTFYGPNITADRTHGIGAWSDADFLAAIGHGRAPDGSNLYPVFPYTSFTRMTDADALAIKAYILSLPPSAAASRPHDVPFPFSWRFTLTFWKWLEFDPGVFQPRADRDQQSNRGAYLVEALGHCGECHTPRDWLGGLETSAALSGNPKGPDGSKVPNLTGDPATGLGNWSAQQIATVLKIGLLPNGDVVGSTMGEVVKQGTSKLTDEDRAAIAAYLKSLPPIVNPAAKATAASFD
;
A
#
# COMPACT_ATOMS: atom_id res chain seq x y z
N MET A 1 -30.56 -47.51 42.45
CA MET A 1 -29.20 -47.56 41.83
C MET A 1 -29.25 -46.87 40.50
N PRO A 2 -28.85 -45.57 40.41
CA PRO A 2 -28.63 -44.92 39.12
C PRO A 2 -27.33 -44.10 39.13
N ILE A 3 -26.19 -44.73 38.84
CA ILE A 3 -24.91 -44.03 38.63
C ILE A 3 -24.24 -44.61 37.37
N ARG A 4 -24.74 -44.29 36.16
CA ARG A 4 -24.07 -44.65 34.89
C ARG A 4 -24.35 -43.72 33.69
N ILE A 5 -24.96 -42.58 33.85
CA ILE A 5 -25.28 -41.70 32.70
C ILE A 5 -24.41 -40.43 32.67
N ALA A 6 -23.79 -40.00 33.77
CA ALA A 6 -23.01 -38.75 33.82
C ALA A 6 -21.63 -38.83 33.10
N GLY A 7 -21.03 -40.01 32.98
CA GLY A 7 -19.67 -40.15 32.41
C GLY A 7 -19.58 -40.05 30.88
N ARG A 8 -20.67 -40.33 30.15
CA ARG A 8 -20.63 -40.31 28.67
C ARG A 8 -20.82 -38.92 28.07
N ALA A 9 -21.53 -38.03 28.76
CA ALA A 9 -21.74 -36.67 28.32
C ALA A 9 -20.49 -35.78 28.45
N ALA A 10 -19.71 -36.01 29.54
CA ALA A 10 -18.47 -35.27 29.76
C ALA A 10 -17.35 -35.65 28.75
N LEU A 11 -17.29 -36.92 28.35
CA LEU A 11 -16.29 -37.39 27.36
C LEU A 11 -16.61 -36.87 25.94
N ALA A 12 -17.89 -36.75 25.59
CA ALA A 12 -18.30 -36.20 24.28
C ALA A 12 -18.00 -34.71 24.17
N MET A 13 -18.16 -33.90 25.23
CA MET A 13 -17.82 -32.48 25.23
C MET A 13 -16.30 -32.20 25.13
N ILE A 14 -15.46 -33.05 25.74
CA ILE A 14 -14.00 -32.94 25.66
C ILE A 14 -13.50 -33.28 24.23
N LEU A 15 -14.10 -34.26 23.58
CA LEU A 15 -13.76 -34.62 22.19
C LEU A 15 -14.19 -33.58 21.18
N LEU A 16 -15.33 -32.87 21.37
CA LEU A 16 -15.74 -31.75 20.51
C LEU A 16 -14.82 -30.52 20.65
N ALA A 17 -14.32 -30.26 21.86
CA ALA A 17 -13.40 -29.14 22.11
C ALA A 17 -11.99 -29.36 21.52
N LEU A 18 -11.54 -30.60 21.37
CA LEU A 18 -10.27 -30.93 20.72
C LEU A 18 -10.34 -30.94 19.19
N ALA A 19 -11.51 -31.19 18.59
CA ALA A 19 -11.68 -31.18 17.14
C ALA A 19 -11.80 -29.76 16.53
N ALA A 20 -12.19 -28.76 17.33
CA ALA A 20 -12.34 -27.38 16.88
C ALA A 20 -11.02 -26.58 16.78
N ARG A 21 -9.95 -27.02 17.45
CA ARG A 21 -8.66 -26.34 17.45
C ARG A 21 -7.90 -26.30 16.12
N PRO A 22 -7.84 -27.36 15.30
CA PRO A 22 -7.10 -27.33 14.05
C PRO A 22 -7.73 -26.42 12.98
N ALA A 23 -9.04 -26.27 12.95
CA ALA A 23 -9.72 -25.41 11.98
C ALA A 23 -9.44 -23.91 12.25
N LEU A 24 -9.54 -23.47 13.51
CA LEU A 24 -9.24 -22.08 13.90
C LEU A 24 -7.75 -21.72 13.66
N ALA A 25 -6.84 -22.68 13.82
CA ALA A 25 -5.42 -22.45 13.55
C ALA A 25 -5.10 -22.38 12.04
N ALA A 26 -5.79 -23.15 11.22
CA ALA A 26 -5.65 -23.13 9.77
C ALA A 26 -6.17 -21.80 9.20
N ASP A 27 -7.37 -21.34 9.61
CA ASP A 27 -7.95 -20.06 9.20
C ASP A 27 -7.05 -18.87 9.58
N SER A 28 -6.41 -18.92 10.74
CA SER A 28 -5.50 -17.88 11.19
C SER A 28 -4.17 -17.87 10.42
N ALA A 29 -3.66 -19.03 10.02
CA ALA A 29 -2.45 -19.15 9.21
C ALA A 29 -2.67 -18.64 7.79
N ASP A 30 -3.81 -18.95 7.19
CA ASP A 30 -4.20 -18.45 5.87
C ASP A 30 -4.42 -16.94 5.90
N ALA A 31 -5.04 -16.41 6.94
CA ALA A 31 -5.22 -14.98 7.13
C ALA A 31 -3.87 -14.25 7.28
N ALA A 32 -2.92 -14.82 8.02
CA ALA A 32 -1.58 -14.27 8.17
C ALA A 32 -0.79 -14.32 6.86
N ALA A 33 -0.87 -15.42 6.10
CA ALA A 33 -0.23 -15.54 4.78
C ALA A 33 -0.82 -14.54 3.79
N ARG A 34 -2.15 -14.38 3.75
CA ARG A 34 -2.83 -13.34 2.97
C ARG A 34 -2.37 -11.95 3.39
N GLY A 35 -2.31 -11.68 4.72
CA GLY A 35 -1.85 -10.42 5.26
C GLY A 35 -0.41 -10.09 4.85
N ALA A 36 0.50 -11.06 4.88
CA ALA A 36 1.88 -10.89 4.45
C ALA A 36 1.98 -10.52 2.95
N TYR A 37 1.18 -11.17 2.12
CA TYR A 37 1.10 -10.89 0.70
C TYR A 37 0.59 -9.47 0.41
N LEU A 38 -0.52 -9.07 1.04
CA LEU A 38 -1.11 -7.75 0.89
C LEU A 38 -0.21 -6.65 1.46
N PHE A 39 0.45 -6.90 2.58
CA PHE A 39 1.44 -6.01 3.16
C PHE A 39 2.61 -5.73 2.20
N ALA A 40 3.09 -6.76 1.51
CA ALA A 40 4.13 -6.59 0.50
C ALA A 40 3.59 -5.79 -0.70
N ALA A 41 2.37 -6.11 -1.18
CA ALA A 41 1.72 -5.39 -2.28
C ALA A 41 1.51 -3.90 -1.95
N ALA A 42 1.18 -3.58 -0.69
CA ALA A 42 0.98 -2.21 -0.20
C ALA A 42 2.29 -1.46 0.12
N GLY A 43 3.46 -2.11 0.02
CA GLY A 43 4.76 -1.46 0.20
C GLY A 43 5.02 -0.88 1.60
N CYS A 44 4.31 -1.32 2.64
CA CYS A 44 4.33 -0.73 3.99
C CYS A 44 5.75 -0.60 4.56
N ALA A 45 6.61 -1.62 4.35
CA ALA A 45 7.97 -1.63 4.85
C ALA A 45 8.82 -0.48 4.28
N GLY A 46 8.53 -0.02 3.06
CA GLY A 46 9.27 1.02 2.38
C GLY A 46 9.26 2.35 3.13
N CYS A 47 8.14 2.72 3.75
CA CYS A 47 8.00 3.95 4.53
C CYS A 47 8.23 3.73 6.03
N HIS A 48 7.91 2.54 6.54
CA HIS A 48 7.92 2.26 7.98
C HIS A 48 9.20 1.56 8.48
N THR A 49 10.21 1.40 7.63
CA THR A 49 11.55 0.89 8.03
C THR A 49 12.63 1.85 7.56
N ASP A 50 13.44 2.34 8.47
CA ASP A 50 14.61 3.15 8.10
C ASP A 50 15.76 2.24 7.67
N ILE A 51 15.77 1.86 6.38
CA ILE A 51 16.79 0.98 5.81
C ILE A 51 18.15 1.66 5.81
N VAL A 52 18.19 2.98 5.56
CA VAL A 52 19.44 3.77 5.49
C VAL A 52 20.08 3.85 6.86
N GLY A 53 19.28 4.15 7.90
CA GLY A 53 19.74 4.18 9.30
C GLY A 53 19.86 2.80 9.93
N LYS A 54 19.63 1.71 9.18
CA LYS A 54 19.63 0.33 9.69
C LYS A 54 18.67 0.12 10.86
N GLY A 55 17.52 0.81 10.83
CA GLY A 55 16.45 0.69 11.83
C GLY A 55 15.82 -0.70 11.83
N ALA A 56 15.24 -1.08 12.96
CA ALA A 56 14.48 -2.33 13.06
C ALA A 56 13.27 -2.31 12.10
N PRO A 57 12.88 -3.48 11.55
CA PRO A 57 11.72 -3.56 10.67
C PRO A 57 10.48 -2.94 11.30
N LEU A 58 9.77 -2.10 10.54
CA LEU A 58 8.54 -1.40 10.92
C LEU A 58 8.63 -0.48 12.15
N ALA A 59 9.83 -0.25 12.69
CA ALA A 59 10.06 0.64 13.82
C ALA A 59 10.01 2.14 13.44
N GLY A 60 9.75 2.46 12.18
CA GLY A 60 9.68 3.83 11.68
C GLY A 60 11.04 4.45 11.39
N GLY A 61 11.08 5.77 11.41
CA GLY A 61 12.30 6.57 11.29
C GLY A 61 12.69 6.98 9.87
N ARG A 62 12.15 6.32 8.82
CA ARG A 62 12.46 6.69 7.45
C ARG A 62 12.01 8.12 7.13
N ALA A 63 12.95 8.93 6.65
CA ALA A 63 12.68 10.29 6.20
C ALA A 63 12.08 10.31 4.78
N LEU A 64 10.96 10.98 4.63
CA LEU A 64 10.24 11.20 3.37
C LEU A 64 10.25 12.72 3.12
N LYS A 65 11.11 13.15 2.23
CA LYS A 65 11.26 14.58 1.89
C LYS A 65 10.20 14.97 0.86
N THR A 66 9.50 16.07 1.11
CA THR A 66 8.47 16.62 0.22
C THR A 66 8.62 18.14 0.12
N PRO A 67 7.95 18.81 -0.82
CA PRO A 67 7.90 20.28 -0.87
C PRO A 67 7.30 20.92 0.38
N PHE A 68 6.55 20.18 1.20
CA PHE A 68 5.86 20.65 2.41
C PHE A 68 6.66 20.42 3.69
N GLY A 69 7.81 19.75 3.63
CA GLY A 69 8.66 19.41 4.75
C GLY A 69 9.10 17.94 4.73
N THR A 70 9.77 17.52 5.81
CA THR A 70 10.22 16.14 5.97
C THR A 70 9.28 15.40 6.91
N PHE A 71 8.69 14.33 6.39
CA PHE A 71 7.86 13.41 7.17
C PHE A 71 8.68 12.18 7.55
N TYR A 72 8.35 11.58 8.68
CA TYR A 72 9.01 10.35 9.14
C TYR A 72 7.97 9.24 9.26
N GLY A 73 8.24 8.07 8.64
CA GLY A 73 7.40 6.90 8.84
C GLY A 73 7.31 6.57 10.34
N PRO A 74 6.11 6.44 10.92
CA PRO A 74 5.98 6.07 12.33
C PRO A 74 6.28 4.59 12.56
N ASN A 75 6.51 4.23 13.84
CA ASN A 75 6.53 2.85 14.29
C ASN A 75 5.12 2.25 14.15
N ILE A 76 4.99 1.18 13.38
CA ILE A 76 3.75 0.43 13.19
C ILE A 76 3.83 -1.01 13.72
N THR A 77 4.84 -1.33 14.53
CA THR A 77 4.99 -2.66 15.12
C THR A 77 3.88 -2.98 16.13
N ALA A 78 3.85 -4.22 16.61
CA ALA A 78 2.94 -4.68 17.66
C ALA A 78 3.20 -4.06 19.05
N ASP A 79 4.16 -3.15 19.20
CA ASP A 79 4.37 -2.44 20.47
C ASP A 79 3.13 -1.61 20.84
N ARG A 80 2.69 -1.76 22.11
CA ARG A 80 1.45 -1.13 22.57
C ARG A 80 1.58 0.34 22.90
N THR A 81 2.79 0.83 23.12
CA THR A 81 3.08 2.22 23.53
C THR A 81 3.53 3.08 22.35
N HIS A 82 4.43 2.56 21.53
CA HIS A 82 5.07 3.33 20.45
C HIS A 82 4.63 2.88 19.05
N GLY A 83 4.02 1.68 18.94
CA GLY A 83 3.49 1.12 17.70
C GLY A 83 1.95 1.15 17.64
N ILE A 84 1.39 0.23 16.88
CA ILE A 84 -0.07 0.09 16.72
C ILE A 84 -0.68 -1.07 17.51
N GLY A 85 0.08 -1.68 18.43
CA GLY A 85 -0.36 -2.86 19.19
C GLY A 85 -1.54 -2.63 20.13
N ALA A 86 -1.88 -1.38 20.45
CA ALA A 86 -3.06 -1.01 21.22
C ALA A 86 -4.27 -0.55 20.38
N TRP A 87 -4.11 -0.44 19.05
CA TRP A 87 -5.17 0.05 18.17
C TRP A 87 -6.28 -0.98 17.98
N SER A 88 -7.53 -0.54 18.10
CA SER A 88 -8.68 -1.35 17.69
C SER A 88 -8.70 -1.54 16.16
N ASP A 89 -9.56 -2.44 15.68
CA ASP A 89 -9.76 -2.58 14.23
C ASP A 89 -10.37 -1.30 13.64
N ALA A 90 -11.27 -0.65 14.36
CA ALA A 90 -11.85 0.62 13.94
C ALA A 90 -10.80 1.74 13.83
N ASP A 91 -9.84 1.83 14.76
CA ASP A 91 -8.74 2.80 14.69
C ASP A 91 -7.87 2.57 13.46
N PHE A 92 -7.53 1.30 13.19
CA PHE A 92 -6.72 0.95 12.03
C PHE A 92 -7.44 1.26 10.71
N LEU A 93 -8.72 0.90 10.60
CA LEU A 93 -9.53 1.20 9.42
C LEU A 93 -9.71 2.72 9.23
N ALA A 94 -9.92 3.48 10.31
CA ALA A 94 -9.98 4.93 10.25
C ALA A 94 -8.65 5.55 9.77
N ALA A 95 -7.52 5.00 10.21
CA ALA A 95 -6.22 5.48 9.78
C ALA A 95 -5.96 5.17 8.30
N ILE A 96 -6.15 3.91 7.87
CA ILE A 96 -5.78 3.47 6.53
C ILE A 96 -6.77 3.95 5.46
N GLY A 97 -8.07 4.00 5.79
CA GLY A 97 -9.13 4.37 4.85
C GLY A 97 -9.51 5.84 4.88
N HIS A 98 -9.25 6.54 5.98
CA HIS A 98 -9.68 7.93 6.14
C HIS A 98 -8.58 8.88 6.63
N GLY A 99 -7.35 8.38 6.83
CA GLY A 99 -6.24 9.20 7.31
C GLY A 99 -6.53 9.86 8.67
N ARG A 100 -7.17 9.14 9.60
CA ARG A 100 -7.51 9.63 10.94
C ARG A 100 -6.84 8.78 12.01
N ALA A 101 -6.05 9.40 12.87
CA ALA A 101 -5.40 8.73 14.00
C ALA A 101 -6.41 8.43 15.13
N PRO A 102 -6.08 7.53 16.09
CA PRO A 102 -6.97 7.21 17.22
C PRO A 102 -7.33 8.40 18.12
N ASP A 103 -6.48 9.41 18.20
CA ASP A 103 -6.74 10.66 18.93
C ASP A 103 -7.65 11.63 18.14
N GLY A 104 -8.14 11.22 16.97
CA GLY A 104 -8.98 12.01 16.09
C GLY A 104 -8.22 13.00 15.19
N SER A 105 -6.90 13.10 15.30
CA SER A 105 -6.10 14.00 14.45
C SER A 105 -6.02 13.49 13.00
N ASN A 106 -5.87 14.44 12.05
CA ASN A 106 -5.65 14.08 10.65
C ASN A 106 -4.23 13.57 10.44
N LEU A 107 -4.08 12.50 9.66
CA LEU A 107 -2.81 12.06 9.11
C LEU A 107 -2.46 12.86 7.86
N TYR A 108 -1.17 13.09 7.62
CA TYR A 108 -0.72 13.75 6.40
C TYR A 108 -0.85 12.83 5.17
N PRO A 109 -1.20 13.36 3.98
CA PRO A 109 -1.40 12.56 2.77
C PRO A 109 -0.10 11.99 2.17
N VAL A 110 1.04 12.19 2.79
CA VAL A 110 2.26 11.41 2.54
C VAL A 110 2.08 9.94 2.95
N PHE A 111 1.19 9.65 3.89
CA PHE A 111 0.61 8.34 4.08
C PHE A 111 -0.54 8.17 3.06
N PRO A 112 -0.46 7.22 2.11
CA PRO A 112 -1.33 7.17 0.94
C PRO A 112 -2.73 6.65 1.25
N TYR A 113 -3.39 7.17 2.31
CA TYR A 113 -4.78 6.83 2.61
C TYR A 113 -5.74 7.23 1.48
N THR A 114 -5.34 8.16 0.64
CA THR A 114 -6.05 8.57 -0.58
C THR A 114 -6.21 7.42 -1.58
N SER A 115 -5.25 6.51 -1.62
CA SER A 115 -5.31 5.27 -2.38
C SER A 115 -5.84 4.11 -1.51
N PHE A 116 -5.37 3.99 -0.28
CA PHE A 116 -5.74 2.89 0.63
C PHE A 116 -7.22 2.88 1.01
N THR A 117 -7.94 4.01 0.91
CA THR A 117 -9.40 4.07 1.05
C THR A 117 -10.11 3.13 0.07
N ARG A 118 -9.43 2.76 -1.04
CA ARG A 118 -9.95 1.82 -2.04
C ARG A 118 -9.82 0.35 -1.61
N MET A 119 -9.07 0.03 -0.56
CA MET A 119 -9.00 -1.35 -0.04
C MET A 119 -10.32 -1.79 0.58
N THR A 120 -10.57 -3.10 0.58
CA THR A 120 -11.62 -3.68 1.41
C THR A 120 -11.18 -3.71 2.88
N ASP A 121 -12.13 -3.60 3.80
CA ASP A 121 -11.85 -3.73 5.24
C ASP A 121 -11.18 -5.08 5.57
N ALA A 122 -11.60 -6.15 4.91
CA ALA A 122 -11.02 -7.48 5.07
C ALA A 122 -9.53 -7.52 4.71
N ASP A 123 -9.12 -6.86 3.63
CA ASP A 123 -7.73 -6.78 3.22
C ASP A 123 -6.91 -5.90 4.17
N ALA A 124 -7.46 -4.77 4.59
CA ALA A 124 -6.83 -3.89 5.57
C ALA A 124 -6.61 -4.61 6.92
N LEU A 125 -7.61 -5.34 7.42
CA LEU A 125 -7.49 -6.10 8.67
C LEU A 125 -6.55 -7.30 8.54
N ALA A 126 -6.44 -7.95 7.38
CA ALA A 126 -5.44 -8.97 7.13
C ALA A 126 -4.01 -8.39 7.20
N ILE A 127 -3.79 -7.20 6.64
CA ILE A 127 -2.51 -6.47 6.77
C ILE A 127 -2.22 -6.18 8.24
N LYS A 128 -3.20 -5.66 9.01
CA LYS A 128 -3.05 -5.43 10.45
C LYS A 128 -2.65 -6.69 11.19
N ALA A 129 -3.36 -7.79 10.96
CA ALA A 129 -3.08 -9.07 11.61
C ALA A 129 -1.64 -9.55 11.35
N TYR A 130 -1.17 -9.40 10.11
CA TYR A 130 0.22 -9.70 9.77
C TYR A 130 1.20 -8.79 10.52
N ILE A 131 0.99 -7.47 10.51
CA ILE A 131 1.86 -6.51 11.22
C ILE A 131 1.96 -6.87 12.71
N LEU A 132 0.82 -7.19 13.33
CA LEU A 132 0.77 -7.54 14.76
C LEU A 132 1.40 -8.91 15.07
N SER A 133 1.63 -9.78 14.09
CA SER A 133 2.35 -11.04 14.23
C SER A 133 3.88 -10.87 14.23
N LEU A 134 4.37 -9.71 13.81
CA LEU A 134 5.79 -9.40 13.72
C LEU A 134 6.34 -8.93 15.09
N PRO A 135 7.67 -9.07 15.31
CA PRO A 135 8.28 -8.64 16.57
C PRO A 135 8.02 -7.15 16.88
N PRO A 136 7.63 -6.80 18.11
CA PRO A 136 7.45 -5.41 18.52
C PRO A 136 8.79 -4.67 18.63
N SER A 137 8.75 -3.35 18.47
CA SER A 137 9.88 -2.46 18.72
C SER A 137 9.44 -1.30 19.62
N ALA A 138 10.16 -1.06 20.70
CA ALA A 138 9.89 0.07 21.61
C ALA A 138 10.46 1.41 21.10
N ALA A 139 10.90 1.50 19.85
CA ALA A 139 11.40 2.75 19.28
C ALA A 139 10.27 3.78 19.18
N ALA A 140 10.46 4.95 19.76
CA ALA A 140 9.52 6.04 19.64
C ALA A 140 9.50 6.59 18.21
N SER A 141 8.31 6.92 17.71
CA SER A 141 8.16 7.57 16.40
C SER A 141 8.77 8.97 16.42
N ARG A 142 9.54 9.28 15.37
CA ARG A 142 10.14 10.61 15.21
C ARG A 142 9.07 11.63 14.81
N PRO A 143 9.02 12.83 15.44
CA PRO A 143 8.16 13.92 15.00
C PRO A 143 8.50 14.36 13.57
N HIS A 144 7.47 14.78 12.82
CA HIS A 144 7.67 15.35 11.50
C HIS A 144 8.34 16.73 11.58
N ASP A 145 9.19 17.04 10.61
CA ASP A 145 9.81 18.35 10.43
C ASP A 145 9.06 19.08 9.30
N VAL A 146 7.95 19.71 9.68
CA VAL A 146 7.00 20.38 8.77
C VAL A 146 6.82 21.82 9.24
N PRO A 147 7.15 22.83 8.41
CA PRO A 147 7.04 24.23 8.76
C PRO A 147 5.59 24.69 8.85
N PHE A 148 5.38 25.78 9.58
CA PHE A 148 4.12 26.53 9.55
C PHE A 148 3.88 27.08 8.10
N PRO A 149 2.63 27.06 7.59
CA PRO A 149 1.38 26.66 8.24
C PRO A 149 1.06 25.15 8.15
N PHE A 150 1.85 24.37 7.44
CA PHE A 150 1.58 22.96 7.15
C PHE A 150 1.66 22.06 8.40
N SER A 151 2.34 22.52 9.47
CA SER A 151 2.35 21.83 10.77
C SER A 151 0.98 21.82 11.48
N TRP A 152 0.05 22.67 11.10
CA TRP A 152 -1.31 22.72 11.65
C TRP A 152 -2.20 21.64 11.01
N ARG A 153 -2.29 20.48 11.65
CA ARG A 153 -3.04 19.32 11.13
C ARG A 153 -4.53 19.57 10.89
N PHE A 154 -5.14 20.57 11.54
CA PHE A 154 -6.54 20.90 11.30
C PHE A 154 -6.78 21.39 9.85
N THR A 155 -5.79 22.02 9.22
CA THR A 155 -5.88 22.47 7.83
C THR A 155 -6.09 21.32 6.85
N LEU A 156 -5.67 20.11 7.22
CA LEU A 156 -5.91 18.89 6.45
C LEU A 156 -7.41 18.54 6.38
N THR A 157 -8.27 19.06 7.25
CA THR A 157 -9.72 18.90 7.13
C THR A 157 -10.23 19.57 5.85
N PHE A 158 -9.75 20.79 5.56
CA PHE A 158 -10.09 21.51 4.34
C PHE A 158 -9.46 20.86 3.11
N TRP A 159 -8.21 20.42 3.23
CA TRP A 159 -7.53 19.68 2.17
C TRP A 159 -8.31 18.40 1.82
N LYS A 160 -8.71 17.61 2.80
CA LYS A 160 -9.52 16.41 2.55
C LYS A 160 -10.86 16.71 1.89
N TRP A 161 -11.49 17.81 2.24
CA TRP A 161 -12.75 18.21 1.61
C TRP A 161 -12.57 18.55 0.13
N LEU A 162 -11.41 19.06 -0.27
CA LEU A 162 -11.10 19.42 -1.67
C LEU A 162 -10.54 18.22 -2.46
N GLU A 163 -9.62 17.46 -1.88
CA GLU A 163 -8.72 16.55 -2.59
C GLU A 163 -8.96 15.07 -2.26
N PHE A 164 -9.79 14.74 -1.29
CA PHE A 164 -9.99 13.37 -0.85
C PHE A 164 -11.39 12.87 -1.14
N ASP A 165 -11.46 11.88 -2.03
CA ASP A 165 -12.68 11.14 -2.37
C ASP A 165 -12.62 9.73 -1.74
N PRO A 166 -13.21 9.52 -0.54
CA PRO A 166 -13.18 8.22 0.12
C PRO A 166 -14.12 7.22 -0.55
N GLY A 167 -13.72 5.96 -0.58
CA GLY A 167 -14.61 4.90 -1.05
C GLY A 167 -13.86 3.63 -1.45
N VAL A 168 -14.45 2.48 -1.16
CA VAL A 168 -13.90 1.17 -1.51
C VAL A 168 -13.94 0.94 -3.01
N PHE A 169 -12.91 0.32 -3.55
CA PHE A 169 -12.82 -0.05 -4.97
C PHE A 169 -14.05 -0.86 -5.40
N GLN A 170 -14.63 -0.45 -6.53
CA GLN A 170 -15.73 -1.15 -7.15
C GLN A 170 -15.27 -1.74 -8.49
N PRO A 171 -15.35 -3.08 -8.68
CA PRO A 171 -15.07 -3.68 -9.97
C PRO A 171 -16.00 -3.12 -11.05
N ARG A 172 -15.45 -2.82 -12.22
CA ARG A 172 -16.24 -2.33 -13.35
C ARG A 172 -16.76 -3.49 -14.19
N ALA A 173 -18.03 -3.43 -14.56
CA ALA A 173 -18.69 -4.47 -15.36
C ALA A 173 -18.18 -4.55 -16.82
N ASP A 174 -17.60 -3.46 -17.33
CA ASP A 174 -17.01 -3.36 -18.67
C ASP A 174 -15.55 -3.86 -18.72
N ARG A 175 -15.00 -4.34 -17.58
CA ARG A 175 -13.68 -4.95 -17.48
C ARG A 175 -13.78 -6.44 -17.14
N ASP A 176 -12.90 -7.25 -17.67
CA ASP A 176 -12.75 -8.62 -17.24
C ASP A 176 -12.20 -8.75 -15.81
N GLN A 177 -12.23 -9.95 -15.27
CA GLN A 177 -11.78 -10.21 -13.90
C GLN A 177 -10.31 -9.87 -13.70
N GLN A 178 -9.45 -10.17 -14.68
CA GLN A 178 -8.02 -9.91 -14.63
C GLN A 178 -7.74 -8.40 -14.58
N SER A 179 -8.38 -7.63 -15.45
CA SER A 179 -8.24 -6.17 -15.49
C SER A 179 -8.78 -5.50 -14.22
N ASN A 180 -9.90 -5.98 -13.66
CA ASN A 180 -10.41 -5.51 -12.37
C ASN A 180 -9.45 -5.83 -11.22
N ARG A 181 -8.83 -7.02 -11.22
CA ARG A 181 -7.80 -7.36 -10.23
C ARG A 181 -6.58 -6.45 -10.36
N GLY A 182 -6.12 -6.20 -11.58
CA GLY A 182 -5.03 -5.27 -11.86
C GLY A 182 -5.34 -3.84 -11.40
N ALA A 183 -6.55 -3.36 -11.67
CA ALA A 183 -7.01 -2.05 -11.19
C ALA A 183 -6.96 -1.94 -9.66
N TYR A 184 -7.47 -2.94 -8.94
CA TYR A 184 -7.40 -2.99 -7.48
C TYR A 184 -5.96 -2.96 -6.96
N LEU A 185 -5.06 -3.71 -7.60
CA LEU A 185 -3.64 -3.72 -7.22
C LEU A 185 -2.95 -2.37 -7.48
N VAL A 186 -3.29 -1.69 -8.57
CA VAL A 186 -2.67 -0.41 -8.96
C VAL A 186 -3.25 0.76 -8.17
N GLU A 187 -4.59 0.83 -8.04
CA GLU A 187 -5.28 1.99 -7.47
C GLU A 187 -5.37 1.94 -5.95
N ALA A 188 -5.53 0.74 -5.36
CA ALA A 188 -5.70 0.55 -3.92
C ALA A 188 -4.38 0.15 -3.23
N LEU A 189 -3.89 -1.08 -3.49
CA LEU A 189 -2.77 -1.64 -2.73
C LEU A 189 -1.42 -1.04 -3.12
N GLY A 190 -1.08 -1.08 -4.41
CA GLY A 190 0.21 -0.61 -4.91
C GLY A 190 0.32 0.90 -4.98
N HIS A 191 -0.80 1.62 -4.82
CA HIS A 191 -0.90 3.09 -4.84
C HIS A 191 -0.01 3.77 -5.89
N CYS A 192 0.09 3.15 -7.08
CA CYS A 192 0.99 3.59 -8.15
C CYS A 192 0.74 5.06 -8.56
N GLY A 193 -0.53 5.49 -8.50
CA GLY A 193 -0.95 6.87 -8.77
C GLY A 193 -0.29 7.90 -7.88
N GLU A 194 0.13 7.56 -6.67
CA GLU A 194 0.77 8.52 -5.75
C GLU A 194 2.09 9.10 -6.30
N CYS A 195 2.80 8.31 -7.10
CA CYS A 195 4.01 8.76 -7.79
C CYS A 195 3.75 9.05 -9.27
N HIS A 196 2.94 8.22 -9.94
CA HIS A 196 2.76 8.25 -11.40
C HIS A 196 1.61 9.15 -11.89
N THR A 197 1.02 9.97 -11.02
CA THR A 197 0.02 11.00 -11.38
C THR A 197 0.58 12.38 -11.05
N PRO A 198 0.39 13.39 -11.91
CA PRO A 198 0.77 14.75 -11.56
C PRO A 198 0.02 15.23 -10.33
N ARG A 199 0.61 16.20 -9.63
CA ARG A 199 -0.03 16.84 -8.48
C ARG A 199 -0.25 18.32 -8.75
N ASP A 200 -1.35 18.82 -8.23
CA ASP A 200 -1.63 20.25 -8.20
C ASP A 200 -0.79 20.98 -7.14
N TRP A 201 -1.01 22.28 -7.02
CA TRP A 201 -0.29 23.16 -6.09
C TRP A 201 -0.62 22.91 -4.60
N LEU A 202 -1.75 22.23 -4.30
CA LEU A 202 -2.13 21.76 -2.95
C LEU A 202 -1.56 20.38 -2.64
N GLY A 203 -0.89 19.74 -3.60
CA GLY A 203 -0.38 18.38 -3.48
C GLY A 203 -1.43 17.29 -3.71
N GLY A 204 -2.65 17.66 -4.15
CA GLY A 204 -3.70 16.74 -4.59
C GLY A 204 -3.30 16.03 -5.90
N LEU A 205 -3.90 14.87 -6.18
CA LEU A 205 -3.67 14.15 -7.43
C LEU A 205 -4.55 14.72 -8.55
N GLU A 206 -3.96 15.06 -9.69
CA GLU A 206 -4.70 15.44 -10.91
C GLU A 206 -5.38 14.21 -11.52
N THR A 207 -6.57 13.85 -11.03
CA THR A 207 -7.29 12.63 -11.41
C THR A 207 -7.61 12.54 -12.89
N SER A 208 -7.77 13.67 -13.59
CA SER A 208 -7.95 13.73 -15.05
C SER A 208 -6.70 13.29 -15.82
N ALA A 209 -5.53 13.32 -15.17
CA ALA A 209 -4.24 12.89 -15.70
C ALA A 209 -3.70 11.66 -14.95
N ALA A 210 -4.59 10.82 -14.40
CA ALA A 210 -4.20 9.66 -13.61
C ALA A 210 -3.21 8.76 -14.35
N LEU A 211 -2.13 8.38 -13.66
CA LEU A 211 -1.05 7.52 -14.15
C LEU A 211 -0.30 8.06 -15.40
N SER A 212 -0.50 9.31 -15.80
CA SER A 212 0.22 9.90 -16.93
C SER A 212 1.67 10.29 -16.63
N GLY A 213 2.18 9.95 -15.45
CA GLY A 213 3.51 10.29 -14.98
C GLY A 213 3.58 11.66 -14.30
N ASN A 214 4.67 11.91 -13.59
CA ASN A 214 4.89 13.15 -12.86
C ASN A 214 6.31 13.68 -13.13
N PRO A 215 6.45 14.87 -13.71
CA PRO A 215 7.78 15.44 -13.99
C PRO A 215 8.55 15.83 -12.74
N LYS A 216 7.88 15.93 -11.59
CA LYS A 216 8.44 16.23 -10.27
C LYS A 216 7.85 15.27 -9.23
N GLY A 217 8.33 14.04 -9.23
CA GLY A 217 7.93 13.02 -8.27
C GLY A 217 8.27 13.36 -6.81
N PRO A 218 7.90 12.51 -5.87
CA PRO A 218 8.05 12.79 -4.43
C PRO A 218 9.47 13.16 -3.98
N ASP A 219 10.48 12.59 -4.62
CA ASP A 219 11.90 12.87 -4.36
C ASP A 219 12.51 13.90 -5.33
N GLY A 220 11.66 14.56 -6.13
CA GLY A 220 12.07 15.50 -7.17
C GLY A 220 12.49 14.84 -8.48
N SER A 221 12.54 13.53 -8.55
CA SER A 221 12.85 12.79 -9.77
C SER A 221 11.68 12.76 -10.73
N LYS A 222 11.97 12.50 -12.00
CA LYS A 222 10.96 12.32 -13.03
C LYS A 222 10.35 10.92 -12.92
N VAL A 223 9.02 10.84 -12.79
CA VAL A 223 8.26 9.60 -12.71
C VAL A 223 7.54 9.36 -14.05
N PRO A 224 7.74 8.19 -14.69
CA PRO A 224 7.27 7.96 -16.05
C PRO A 224 5.76 7.78 -16.18
N ASN A 225 5.26 8.04 -17.39
CA ASN A 225 3.89 7.82 -17.83
C ASN A 225 3.60 6.32 -17.96
N LEU A 226 2.57 5.82 -17.25
CA LEU A 226 2.12 4.42 -17.27
C LEU A 226 0.90 4.19 -18.17
N THR A 227 0.38 5.22 -18.85
CA THR A 227 -0.79 5.08 -19.74
C THR A 227 -0.43 4.43 -21.07
N GLY A 228 -1.46 4.07 -21.85
CA GLY A 228 -1.30 3.46 -23.17
C GLY A 228 -0.76 4.37 -24.28
N ASP A 229 -0.24 5.57 -23.97
CA ASP A 229 0.34 6.47 -24.96
C ASP A 229 1.62 5.86 -25.59
N PRO A 230 1.70 5.73 -26.93
CA PRO A 230 2.84 5.08 -27.57
C PRO A 230 4.09 5.94 -27.61
N ALA A 231 3.97 7.27 -27.47
CA ALA A 231 5.09 8.19 -27.57
C ALA A 231 5.73 8.51 -26.22
N THR A 232 4.93 8.56 -25.16
CA THR A 232 5.38 9.00 -23.85
C THR A 232 5.13 7.97 -22.74
N GLY A 233 4.28 6.97 -22.97
CA GLY A 233 3.87 5.96 -21.98
C GLY A 233 4.25 4.53 -22.38
N LEU A 234 3.42 3.57 -21.91
CA LEU A 234 3.64 2.13 -22.10
C LEU A 234 2.97 1.56 -23.37
N GLY A 235 2.47 2.40 -24.27
CA GLY A 235 1.72 1.96 -25.45
C GLY A 235 2.46 0.94 -26.30
N ASN A 236 3.77 1.11 -26.49
CA ASN A 236 4.63 0.21 -27.26
C ASN A 236 5.19 -0.98 -26.45
N TRP A 237 4.91 -1.05 -25.16
CA TRP A 237 5.40 -2.15 -24.30
C TRP A 237 4.45 -3.33 -24.36
N SER A 238 4.96 -4.55 -24.39
CA SER A 238 4.15 -5.75 -24.20
C SER A 238 3.76 -5.92 -22.70
N ALA A 239 2.67 -6.62 -22.44
CA ALA A 239 2.28 -6.97 -21.07
C ALA A 239 3.39 -7.77 -20.34
N GLN A 240 4.12 -8.63 -21.08
CA GLN A 240 5.25 -9.37 -20.53
C GLN A 240 6.41 -8.47 -20.11
N GLN A 241 6.73 -7.43 -20.87
CA GLN A 241 7.76 -6.46 -20.49
C GLN A 241 7.38 -5.71 -19.21
N ILE A 242 6.11 -5.27 -19.09
CA ILE A 242 5.59 -4.62 -17.87
C ILE A 242 5.72 -5.59 -16.68
N ALA A 243 5.26 -6.84 -16.82
CA ALA A 243 5.36 -7.86 -15.77
C ALA A 243 6.83 -8.15 -15.37
N THR A 244 7.76 -8.12 -16.33
CA THR A 244 9.19 -8.30 -16.08
C THR A 244 9.78 -7.15 -15.26
N VAL A 245 9.43 -5.90 -15.58
CA VAL A 245 9.81 -4.74 -14.75
C VAL A 245 9.30 -4.89 -13.32
N LEU A 246 8.03 -5.26 -13.14
CA LEU A 246 7.46 -5.47 -11.82
C LEU A 246 8.11 -6.63 -11.05
N LYS A 247 8.65 -7.63 -11.74
CA LYS A 247 9.26 -8.83 -11.14
C LYS A 247 10.72 -8.61 -10.74
N ILE A 248 11.51 -8.05 -11.63
CA ILE A 248 12.97 -7.97 -11.48
C ILE A 248 13.55 -6.57 -11.79
N GLY A 249 12.73 -5.59 -12.12
CA GLY A 249 13.18 -4.25 -12.45
C GLY A 249 13.83 -4.10 -13.82
N LEU A 250 13.83 -5.13 -14.69
CA LEU A 250 14.50 -5.09 -15.99
C LEU A 250 13.64 -4.37 -17.02
N LEU A 251 14.18 -3.29 -17.58
CA LEU A 251 13.56 -2.48 -18.64
C LEU A 251 13.73 -3.12 -20.03
N PRO A 252 12.85 -2.80 -21.01
CA PRO A 252 12.93 -3.35 -22.36
C PRO A 252 14.23 -3.06 -23.12
N ASN A 253 14.96 -2.00 -22.74
CA ASN A 253 16.25 -1.63 -23.32
C ASN A 253 17.45 -2.35 -22.67
N GLY A 254 17.21 -3.20 -21.65
CA GLY A 254 18.24 -3.92 -20.91
C GLY A 254 18.76 -3.21 -19.65
N ASP A 255 18.32 -1.98 -19.39
CA ASP A 255 18.59 -1.27 -18.14
C ASP A 255 17.74 -1.81 -16.98
N VAL A 256 18.00 -1.34 -15.77
CA VAL A 256 17.23 -1.65 -14.57
C VAL A 256 16.64 -0.39 -13.95
N VAL A 257 15.46 -0.53 -13.35
CA VAL A 257 14.86 0.57 -12.58
C VAL A 257 15.73 0.91 -11.39
N GLY A 258 16.03 2.17 -11.21
CA GLY A 258 16.83 2.68 -10.10
C GLY A 258 15.98 3.34 -9.02
N SER A 259 16.64 4.00 -8.05
CA SER A 259 16.06 4.89 -7.06
C SER A 259 14.85 4.28 -6.32
N THR A 260 13.82 5.09 -6.07
CA THR A 260 12.59 4.70 -5.36
C THR A 260 11.84 3.56 -6.05
N MET A 261 11.80 3.52 -7.40
CA MET A 261 11.11 2.43 -8.11
C MET A 261 11.83 1.08 -7.90
N GLY A 262 13.16 1.06 -7.81
CA GLY A 262 13.92 -0.14 -7.46
C GLY A 262 13.57 -0.69 -6.07
N GLU A 263 13.31 0.19 -5.10
CA GLU A 263 12.81 -0.21 -3.78
C GLU A 263 11.39 -0.79 -3.86
N VAL A 264 10.49 -0.17 -4.63
CA VAL A 264 9.13 -0.66 -4.86
C VAL A 264 9.15 -2.06 -5.46
N VAL A 265 10.01 -2.32 -6.45
CA VAL A 265 10.18 -3.67 -7.01
C VAL A 265 10.69 -4.62 -5.94
N LYS A 266 11.81 -4.30 -5.30
CA LYS A 266 12.48 -5.19 -4.34
C LYS A 266 11.61 -5.57 -3.14
N GLN A 267 10.85 -4.61 -2.59
CA GLN A 267 10.08 -4.80 -1.36
C GLN A 267 8.63 -5.19 -1.60
N GLY A 268 8.07 -4.87 -2.78
CA GLY A 268 6.68 -5.02 -3.12
C GLY A 268 6.44 -5.91 -4.33
N THR A 269 6.56 -5.36 -5.55
CA THR A 269 6.03 -6.01 -6.76
C THR A 269 6.74 -7.30 -7.14
N SER A 270 8.02 -7.50 -6.76
CA SER A 270 8.73 -8.78 -6.97
C SER A 270 8.12 -9.93 -6.16
N LYS A 271 7.42 -9.63 -5.06
CA LYS A 271 6.78 -10.62 -4.18
C LYS A 271 5.36 -10.98 -4.61
N LEU A 272 4.79 -10.27 -5.57
CA LEU A 272 3.50 -10.61 -6.15
C LEU A 272 3.60 -11.93 -6.95
N THR A 273 2.46 -12.59 -7.12
CA THR A 273 2.37 -13.75 -8.01
C THR A 273 2.54 -13.31 -9.48
N ASP A 274 2.88 -14.24 -10.37
CA ASP A 274 2.97 -13.94 -11.79
C ASP A 274 1.61 -13.54 -12.37
N GLU A 275 0.52 -14.11 -11.85
CA GLU A 275 -0.88 -13.78 -12.19
C GLU A 275 -1.21 -12.33 -11.81
N ASP A 276 -0.85 -11.88 -10.62
CA ASP A 276 -1.11 -10.50 -10.18
C ASP A 276 -0.26 -9.48 -10.94
N ARG A 277 1.00 -9.79 -11.28
CA ARG A 277 1.80 -8.94 -12.17
C ARG A 277 1.21 -8.88 -13.59
N ALA A 278 0.72 -9.99 -14.10
CA ALA A 278 0.00 -10.03 -15.39
C ALA A 278 -1.30 -9.21 -15.32
N ALA A 279 -2.03 -9.27 -14.20
CA ALA A 279 -3.22 -8.47 -13.98
C ALA A 279 -2.92 -6.97 -13.96
N ILE A 280 -1.86 -6.54 -13.27
CA ILE A 280 -1.38 -5.14 -13.30
C ILE A 280 -1.05 -4.75 -14.75
N ALA A 281 -0.30 -5.56 -15.47
CA ALA A 281 0.07 -5.27 -16.86
C ALA A 281 -1.16 -5.15 -17.78
N ALA A 282 -2.14 -6.05 -17.64
CA ALA A 282 -3.40 -6.00 -18.39
C ALA A 282 -4.17 -4.71 -18.11
N TYR A 283 -4.28 -4.32 -16.84
CA TYR A 283 -4.92 -3.07 -16.46
C TYR A 283 -4.21 -1.85 -17.05
N LEU A 284 -2.89 -1.73 -16.89
CA LEU A 284 -2.12 -0.60 -17.42
C LEU A 284 -2.23 -0.49 -18.95
N LYS A 285 -2.27 -1.62 -19.66
CA LYS A 285 -2.48 -1.65 -21.11
C LYS A 285 -3.90 -1.26 -21.53
N SER A 286 -4.88 -1.39 -20.65
CA SER A 286 -6.27 -0.99 -20.90
C SER A 286 -6.53 0.51 -20.67
N LEU A 287 -5.57 1.23 -20.09
CA LEU A 287 -5.73 2.66 -19.80
C LEU A 287 -5.77 3.47 -21.11
N PRO A 288 -6.65 4.48 -21.20
CA PRO A 288 -6.65 5.40 -22.32
C PRO A 288 -5.30 6.13 -22.42
N PRO A 289 -4.81 6.41 -23.64
CA PRO A 289 -3.55 7.12 -23.80
C PRO A 289 -3.67 8.58 -23.33
N ILE A 290 -2.73 9.02 -22.52
CA ILE A 290 -2.57 10.42 -22.12
C ILE A 290 -1.15 10.84 -22.50
N VAL A 291 -1.04 11.83 -23.38
CA VAL A 291 0.27 12.36 -23.82
C VAL A 291 0.87 13.22 -22.72
N ASN A 292 2.05 12.85 -22.23
CA ASN A 292 2.80 13.65 -21.26
C ASN A 292 4.31 13.67 -21.61
N PRO A 293 4.76 14.60 -22.47
CA PRO A 293 6.17 14.67 -22.88
C PRO A 293 7.14 14.94 -21.72
N ALA A 294 6.66 15.63 -20.66
CA ALA A 294 7.47 15.95 -19.49
C ALA A 294 7.77 14.72 -18.63
N ALA A 295 6.93 13.69 -18.73
CA ALA A 295 7.06 12.42 -17.99
C ALA A 295 7.25 11.20 -18.93
N LYS A 296 7.88 11.40 -20.09
CA LYS A 296 8.14 10.32 -21.04
C LYS A 296 8.94 9.19 -20.38
N ALA A 297 8.47 7.95 -20.56
CA ALA A 297 9.16 6.75 -20.15
C ALA A 297 10.41 6.52 -21.01
N THR A 298 11.53 7.03 -20.58
CA THR A 298 12.87 6.82 -21.20
C THR A 298 13.76 6.04 -20.26
N ALA A 299 14.83 5.43 -20.74
CA ALA A 299 15.82 4.78 -19.89
C ALA A 299 16.26 5.71 -18.74
N ALA A 300 16.58 6.97 -19.05
CA ALA A 300 16.96 8.00 -18.06
C ALA A 300 15.87 8.43 -17.07
N SER A 301 14.62 7.99 -17.24
CA SER A 301 13.53 8.32 -16.28
C SER A 301 13.34 7.26 -15.21
N PHE A 302 14.18 6.24 -15.19
CA PHE A 302 14.18 5.18 -14.18
C PHE A 302 15.46 5.18 -13.34
N ASP A 303 16.41 6.12 -13.60
CA ASP A 303 17.60 6.39 -12.80
C ASP A 303 17.22 7.29 -11.60
#